data_97986ca151f659a0ab0ed80e90303edb
#
_entry.id   97986ca151f659a0ab0ed80e90303edb
#
_cell.length_a   1.000
_cell.length_b   1.000
_cell.length_c   1.000
_cell.angle_alpha   90.00
_cell.angle_beta   90.00
_cell.angle_gamma   90.00
#
_symmetry.space_group_name_H-M   'P 1'
#
loop_
_entity.id
_entity.type
_entity.pdbx_description
1 polymer ?
#
loop_
_entity_poly.entity_id
_entity_poly.type
_entity_poly.pdbx_seq_one_letter_code
_entity_poly.pdbx_strand_id
1 'polypeptide(L)'
;MYLAVCLVIIVAAYFHLSRIARNFNTEHLELITGLYAEKMNDSMEYLQNYVQEDIKMIRSMENAQPEEILEQLEKNLDKTVFGDIGFIMNDGEIYGSSSCAVSDIKKKKLDEAALASDTSFNSDPYQSSRTGNMTMTVFVPVGDTSLVHTLYVSIMIENLRQLGEYELLQGKISIHLLKADSENFITCVSDNSGTSGSWNNLLLQQKYFQYDAGYSYNQWIKDMRSGKKDGRFSAIIRGEESTISYRSISVMPGWYVIVELTNKNISD
;
A
#
# COMPACT_ATOMS: atom_id res chain seq x y z
N MET A 1 19.95 -54.58 -11.78
CA MET A 1 20.89 -53.44 -11.91
C MET A 1 20.32 -52.32 -12.75
N TYR A 2 19.84 -52.54 -14.00
CA TYR A 2 19.28 -51.48 -14.87
C TYR A 2 18.11 -50.73 -14.25
N LEU A 3 17.17 -51.37 -13.61
CA LEU A 3 15.99 -50.76 -13.00
C LEU A 3 16.35 -49.78 -11.87
N ALA A 4 17.35 -50.07 -11.07
CA ALA A 4 17.85 -49.20 -10.03
C ALA A 4 18.53 -47.93 -10.61
N VAL A 5 19.29 -48.10 -11.69
CA VAL A 5 19.94 -46.96 -12.38
C VAL A 5 18.89 -46.04 -13.01
N CYS A 6 17.86 -46.60 -13.67
CA CYS A 6 16.76 -45.80 -14.21
C CYS A 6 16.01 -45.05 -13.13
N LEU A 7 15.73 -45.66 -11.97
CA LEU A 7 15.07 -44.99 -10.85
C LEU A 7 15.88 -43.82 -10.32
N VAL A 8 17.20 -43.98 -10.16
CA VAL A 8 18.10 -42.90 -9.72
C VAL A 8 18.10 -41.73 -10.71
N ILE A 9 18.13 -42.03 -12.02
CA ILE A 9 18.10 -40.99 -13.06
C ILE A 9 16.75 -40.21 -13.04
N ILE A 10 15.62 -40.91 -12.89
CA ILE A 10 14.30 -40.31 -12.80
C ILE A 10 14.20 -39.41 -11.57
N VAL A 11 14.66 -39.87 -10.41
CA VAL A 11 14.65 -39.10 -9.17
C VAL A 11 15.56 -37.87 -9.30
N ALA A 12 16.77 -38.03 -9.84
CA ALA A 12 17.70 -36.93 -10.08
C ALA A 12 17.11 -35.88 -11.06
N ALA A 13 16.49 -36.33 -12.16
CA ALA A 13 15.82 -35.45 -13.11
C ALA A 13 14.65 -34.72 -12.46
N TYR A 14 13.84 -35.41 -11.67
CA TYR A 14 12.74 -34.76 -10.92
C TYR A 14 13.25 -33.67 -9.98
N PHE A 15 14.29 -33.93 -9.17
CA PHE A 15 14.88 -32.92 -8.31
C PHE A 15 15.46 -31.74 -9.09
N HIS A 16 16.12 -32.03 -10.23
CA HIS A 16 16.69 -30.98 -11.07
C HIS A 16 15.60 -30.09 -11.69
N LEU A 17 14.55 -30.67 -12.25
CA LEU A 17 13.40 -29.96 -12.81
C LEU A 17 12.64 -29.15 -11.74
N SER A 18 12.42 -29.74 -10.57
CA SER A 18 11.80 -29.06 -9.44
C SER A 18 12.61 -27.84 -9.00
N ARG A 19 13.95 -27.97 -8.99
CA ARG A 19 14.84 -26.83 -8.65
C ARG A 19 14.78 -25.74 -9.71
N ILE A 20 14.76 -26.10 -10.99
CA ILE A 20 14.61 -25.14 -12.11
C ILE A 20 13.27 -24.42 -11.99
N ALA A 21 12.18 -25.15 -11.78
CA ALA A 21 10.85 -24.58 -11.64
C ALA A 21 10.76 -23.61 -10.43
N ARG A 22 11.33 -24.00 -9.28
CA ARG A 22 11.39 -23.11 -8.10
C ARG A 22 12.17 -21.83 -8.38
N ASN A 23 13.36 -21.92 -9.00
CA ASN A 23 14.15 -20.74 -9.33
C ASN A 23 13.42 -19.82 -10.31
N PHE A 24 12.80 -20.40 -11.34
CA PHE A 24 12.04 -19.67 -12.32
C PHE A 24 10.85 -18.92 -11.67
N ASN A 25 10.06 -19.60 -10.85
CA ASN A 25 8.94 -18.98 -10.14
C ASN A 25 9.41 -17.88 -9.19
N THR A 26 10.56 -18.05 -8.57
CA THR A 26 11.13 -17.09 -7.62
C THR A 26 11.61 -15.81 -8.33
N GLU A 27 12.31 -15.95 -9.45
CA GLU A 27 12.75 -14.80 -10.27
C GLU A 27 11.55 -14.04 -10.84
N HIS A 28 10.52 -14.76 -11.29
CA HIS A 28 9.28 -14.17 -11.76
C HIS A 28 8.54 -13.43 -10.64
N LEU A 29 8.52 -13.96 -9.42
CA LEU A 29 7.88 -13.31 -8.29
C LEU A 29 8.54 -11.98 -7.93
N GLU A 30 9.88 -11.92 -7.95
CA GLU A 30 10.62 -10.67 -7.74
C GLU A 30 10.32 -9.65 -8.84
N LEU A 31 10.28 -10.09 -10.10
CA LEU A 31 9.91 -9.23 -11.23
C LEU A 31 8.49 -8.67 -11.07
N ILE A 32 7.54 -9.53 -10.76
CA ILE A 32 6.13 -9.16 -10.52
C ILE A 32 6.03 -8.15 -9.38
N THR A 33 6.71 -8.42 -8.26
CA THR A 33 6.73 -7.50 -7.11
C THR A 33 7.31 -6.15 -7.51
N GLY A 34 8.35 -6.14 -8.36
CA GLY A 34 8.93 -4.93 -8.93
C GLY A 34 7.94 -4.13 -9.77
N LEU A 35 7.23 -4.79 -10.68
CA LEU A 35 6.24 -4.16 -11.54
C LEU A 35 5.07 -3.56 -10.74
N TYR A 36 4.61 -4.24 -9.69
CA TYR A 36 3.58 -3.70 -8.79
C TYR A 36 4.07 -2.49 -8.00
N ALA A 37 5.30 -2.52 -7.51
CA ALA A 37 5.87 -1.38 -6.80
C ALA A 37 6.06 -0.17 -7.73
N GLU A 38 6.49 -0.39 -8.98
CA GLU A 38 6.61 0.65 -10.00
C GLU A 38 5.24 1.26 -10.33
N LYS A 39 4.23 0.42 -10.59
CA LYS A 39 2.87 0.90 -10.85
C LYS A 39 2.28 1.68 -9.68
N MET A 40 2.57 1.28 -8.44
CA MET A 40 2.18 2.04 -7.26
C MET A 40 2.89 3.40 -7.20
N ASN A 41 4.19 3.46 -7.56
CA ASN A 41 4.90 4.73 -7.68
C ASN A 41 4.23 5.65 -8.71
N ASP A 42 3.98 5.15 -9.92
CA ASP A 42 3.34 5.93 -11.00
C ASP A 42 1.97 6.45 -10.58
N SER A 43 1.19 5.59 -9.91
CA SER A 43 -0.13 5.97 -9.40
C SER A 43 -0.05 7.08 -8.35
N MET A 44 0.88 6.98 -7.42
CA MET A 44 1.08 7.99 -6.38
C MET A 44 1.64 9.30 -6.96
N GLU A 45 2.52 9.25 -7.95
CA GLU A 45 2.99 10.43 -8.68
C GLU A 45 1.83 11.11 -9.42
N TYR A 46 0.95 10.34 -10.06
CA TYR A 46 -0.26 10.89 -10.67
C TYR A 46 -1.14 11.61 -9.64
N LEU A 47 -1.37 11.01 -8.48
CA LEU A 47 -2.14 11.62 -7.39
C LEU A 47 -1.50 12.90 -6.86
N GLN A 48 -0.18 12.90 -6.69
CA GLN A 48 0.55 14.11 -6.29
C GLN A 48 0.44 15.23 -7.33
N ASN A 49 0.54 14.91 -8.62
CA ASN A 49 0.39 15.88 -9.71
C ASN A 49 -1.04 16.44 -9.74
N TYR A 50 -2.05 15.61 -9.52
CA TYR A 50 -3.44 16.03 -9.43
C TYR A 50 -3.62 17.07 -8.31
N VAL A 51 -3.11 16.77 -7.11
CA VAL A 51 -3.16 17.68 -5.95
C VAL A 51 -2.40 18.98 -6.23
N GLN A 52 -1.32 18.96 -7.01
CA GLN A 52 -0.57 20.17 -7.37
C GLN A 52 -1.38 21.13 -8.26
N GLU A 53 -2.26 20.63 -9.12
CA GLU A 53 -3.17 21.51 -9.90
C GLU A 53 -4.18 22.21 -9.00
N ASP A 54 -4.73 21.49 -8.01
CA ASP A 54 -5.62 22.11 -7.02
C ASP A 54 -4.90 23.16 -6.17
N ILE A 55 -3.63 22.94 -5.81
CA ILE A 55 -2.81 23.94 -5.11
C ILE A 55 -2.61 25.20 -5.96
N LYS A 56 -2.34 25.07 -7.25
CA LYS A 56 -2.24 26.23 -8.15
C LYS A 56 -3.54 27.02 -8.21
N MET A 57 -4.67 26.32 -8.26
CA MET A 57 -6.00 26.95 -8.21
C MET A 57 -6.18 27.71 -6.89
N ILE A 58 -5.94 27.09 -5.73
CA ILE A 58 -6.05 27.75 -4.42
C ILE A 58 -5.21 29.03 -4.37
N ARG A 59 -3.96 28.97 -4.82
CA ARG A 59 -3.05 30.12 -4.86
C ARG A 59 -3.57 31.26 -5.74
N SER A 60 -4.36 30.97 -6.77
CA SER A 60 -4.99 31.98 -7.62
C SER A 60 -6.23 32.64 -7.01
N MET A 61 -6.74 32.08 -5.91
CA MET A 61 -7.95 32.49 -5.20
C MET A 61 -7.66 33.33 -3.94
N GLU A 62 -6.71 34.25 -3.99
CA GLU A 62 -6.15 34.97 -2.82
C GLU A 62 -7.22 35.66 -1.91
N ASN A 63 -8.38 36.05 -2.46
CA ASN A 63 -9.44 36.73 -1.71
C ASN A 63 -10.74 35.91 -1.62
N ALA A 64 -10.71 34.62 -2.00
CA ALA A 64 -11.91 33.80 -1.96
C ALA A 64 -12.27 33.43 -0.51
N GLN A 65 -13.57 33.27 -0.27
CA GLN A 65 -14.04 32.74 1.00
C GLN A 65 -13.73 31.21 1.04
N PRO A 66 -13.52 30.63 2.24
CA PRO A 66 -13.23 29.20 2.38
C PRO A 66 -14.25 28.30 1.69
N GLU A 67 -15.51 28.65 1.72
CA GLU A 67 -16.60 27.91 1.08
C GLU A 67 -16.47 27.89 -0.44
N GLU A 68 -16.01 28.97 -1.04
CA GLU A 68 -15.78 29.08 -2.50
C GLU A 68 -14.60 28.20 -2.92
N ILE A 69 -13.53 28.16 -2.11
CA ILE A 69 -12.39 27.27 -2.33
C ILE A 69 -12.85 25.82 -2.28
N LEU A 70 -13.63 25.47 -1.25
CA LEU A 70 -14.12 24.09 -1.07
C LEU A 70 -15.02 23.66 -2.24
N GLU A 71 -15.93 24.52 -2.68
CA GLU A 71 -16.81 24.24 -3.82
C GLU A 71 -16.01 23.94 -5.10
N GLN A 72 -14.94 24.69 -5.37
CA GLN A 72 -14.09 24.44 -6.53
C GLN A 72 -13.31 23.11 -6.39
N LEU A 73 -12.79 22.80 -5.21
CA LEU A 73 -12.11 21.53 -4.93
C LEU A 73 -13.06 20.35 -5.13
N GLU A 74 -14.29 20.43 -4.61
CA GLU A 74 -15.29 19.37 -4.77
C GLU A 74 -15.72 19.16 -6.22
N LYS A 75 -15.80 20.23 -7.00
CA LYS A 75 -16.13 20.19 -8.42
C LYS A 75 -15.05 19.50 -9.24
N ASN A 76 -13.79 19.69 -8.87
CA ASN A 76 -12.66 19.08 -9.55
C ASN A 76 -12.39 17.63 -9.07
N LEU A 77 -12.94 17.25 -7.91
CA LEU A 77 -12.63 15.96 -7.28
C LEU A 77 -13.05 14.77 -8.14
N ASP A 78 -12.07 13.97 -8.52
CA ASP A 78 -12.34 12.66 -9.11
C ASP A 78 -12.80 11.67 -8.02
N LYS A 79 -14.10 11.54 -7.86
CA LYS A 79 -14.75 10.70 -6.85
C LYS A 79 -14.56 9.19 -7.10
N THR A 80 -14.02 8.79 -8.24
CA THR A 80 -13.69 7.38 -8.51
C THR A 80 -12.41 6.97 -7.79
N VAL A 81 -11.51 7.92 -7.54
CA VAL A 81 -10.21 7.70 -6.88
C VAL A 81 -10.23 8.19 -5.44
N PHE A 82 -10.74 9.41 -5.23
CA PHE A 82 -10.71 10.10 -3.94
C PHE A 82 -12.01 9.95 -3.17
N GLY A 83 -11.90 9.80 -1.86
CA GLY A 83 -13.04 9.75 -0.96
C GLY A 83 -13.51 11.13 -0.49
N ASP A 84 -12.58 11.94 -0.03
CA ASP A 84 -12.83 13.29 0.50
C ASP A 84 -11.68 14.23 0.15
N ILE A 85 -11.98 15.50 0.03
CA ILE A 85 -11.02 16.59 -0.16
C ILE A 85 -11.32 17.73 0.81
N GLY A 86 -10.30 18.49 1.18
CA GLY A 86 -10.45 19.67 2.00
C GLY A 86 -9.10 20.32 2.29
N PHE A 87 -9.11 21.30 3.18
CA PHE A 87 -7.92 22.05 3.53
C PHE A 87 -7.93 22.50 5.01
N ILE A 88 -6.77 22.87 5.47
CA ILE A 88 -6.51 23.41 6.80
C ILE A 88 -6.01 24.85 6.59
N MET A 89 -6.64 25.79 7.27
CA MET A 89 -6.25 27.19 7.25
C MET A 89 -5.02 27.46 8.12
N ASN A 90 -4.36 28.58 7.94
CA ASN A 90 -3.22 28.99 8.77
C ASN A 90 -3.57 29.17 10.26
N ASP A 91 -4.82 29.43 10.60
CA ASP A 91 -5.33 29.52 11.98
C ASP A 91 -5.75 28.17 12.57
N GLY A 92 -5.65 27.09 11.77
CA GLY A 92 -5.99 25.73 12.17
C GLY A 92 -7.45 25.35 11.94
N GLU A 93 -8.28 26.22 11.32
CA GLU A 93 -9.63 25.85 10.94
C GLU A 93 -9.61 24.87 9.76
N ILE A 94 -10.49 23.85 9.81
CA ILE A 94 -10.52 22.75 8.83
C ILE A 94 -11.82 22.81 8.04
N TYR A 95 -11.67 22.85 6.72
CA TYR A 95 -12.76 22.76 5.75
C TYR A 95 -12.66 21.45 4.97
N GLY A 96 -13.78 20.80 4.73
CA GLY A 96 -13.77 19.52 4.01
C GLY A 96 -15.10 19.14 3.41
N SER A 97 -15.04 18.34 2.35
CA SER A 97 -16.19 17.87 1.58
C SER A 97 -17.17 17.00 2.43
N SER A 98 -16.76 16.56 3.61
CA SER A 98 -17.65 15.94 4.57
C SER A 98 -17.26 16.28 6.01
N SER A 99 -18.28 16.47 6.86
CA SER A 99 -18.09 16.68 8.31
C SER A 99 -17.44 15.47 9.00
N CYS A 100 -17.63 14.26 8.44
CA CYS A 100 -16.98 13.03 8.94
C CYS A 100 -15.47 13.07 8.69
N ALA A 101 -15.02 13.48 7.50
CA ALA A 101 -13.61 13.62 7.19
C ALA A 101 -12.91 14.63 8.10
N VAL A 102 -13.52 15.79 8.30
CA VAL A 102 -13.04 16.82 9.27
C VAL A 102 -12.95 16.25 10.67
N SER A 103 -13.97 15.51 11.12
CA SER A 103 -13.98 14.85 12.43
C SER A 103 -12.87 13.79 12.58
N ASP A 104 -12.63 13.01 11.53
CA ASP A 104 -11.57 11.99 11.55
C ASP A 104 -10.18 12.61 11.64
N ILE A 105 -9.91 13.67 10.87
CA ILE A 105 -8.66 14.42 10.92
C ILE A 105 -8.40 14.95 12.33
N LYS A 106 -9.37 15.62 12.95
CA LYS A 106 -9.26 16.14 14.32
C LYS A 106 -9.05 15.04 15.35
N LYS A 107 -9.85 13.98 15.33
CA LYS A 107 -9.73 12.86 16.27
C LYS A 107 -8.38 12.16 16.20
N LYS A 108 -7.75 12.15 15.03
CA LYS A 108 -6.45 11.53 14.78
C LYS A 108 -5.28 12.50 14.97
N LYS A 109 -5.56 13.78 15.27
CA LYS A 109 -4.56 14.84 15.38
C LYS A 109 -3.73 15.03 14.11
N LEU A 110 -4.32 14.76 12.97
CA LEU A 110 -3.65 14.90 11.68
C LEU A 110 -3.53 16.36 11.27
N ASP A 111 -4.43 17.23 11.73
CA ASP A 111 -4.38 18.68 11.61
C ASP A 111 -3.15 19.26 12.32
N GLU A 112 -2.89 18.85 13.57
CA GLU A 112 -1.71 19.27 14.32
C GLU A 112 -0.41 18.86 13.58
N ALA A 113 -0.37 17.63 13.04
CA ALA A 113 0.77 17.14 12.27
C ALA A 113 0.93 17.91 10.94
N ALA A 114 -0.17 18.24 10.28
CA ALA A 114 -0.16 18.99 9.02
C ALA A 114 0.34 20.43 9.21
N LEU A 115 -0.12 21.11 10.27
CA LEU A 115 0.34 22.48 10.60
C LEU A 115 1.82 22.52 11.05
N ALA A 116 2.34 21.41 11.54
CA ALA A 116 3.74 21.30 11.96
C ALA A 116 4.69 20.87 10.82
N SER A 117 4.16 20.60 9.62
CA SER A 117 4.94 20.04 8.51
C SER A 117 5.02 20.99 7.32
N ASP A 118 6.23 21.31 6.90
CA ASP A 118 6.51 22.06 5.67
C ASP A 118 6.64 21.14 4.44
N THR A 119 6.45 19.83 4.62
CA THR A 119 6.57 18.83 3.56
C THR A 119 5.33 17.96 3.46
N SER A 120 5.05 17.47 2.25
CA SER A 120 3.96 16.53 2.03
C SER A 120 4.18 15.23 2.80
N PHE A 121 3.12 14.70 3.38
CA PHE A 121 3.15 13.41 4.06
C PHE A 121 1.82 12.65 3.92
N ASN A 122 1.89 11.35 4.18
CA ASN A 122 0.73 10.47 4.19
C ASN A 122 0.43 10.06 5.63
N SER A 123 -0.85 10.13 6.02
CA SER A 123 -1.26 9.58 7.31
C SER A 123 -1.06 8.05 7.37
N ASP A 124 -1.02 7.51 8.58
CA ASP A 124 -1.29 6.10 8.75
C ASP A 124 -2.72 5.78 8.28
N PRO A 125 -2.96 4.59 7.73
CA PRO A 125 -4.30 4.18 7.41
C PRO A 125 -5.21 4.15 8.64
N TYR A 126 -6.45 4.61 8.47
CA TYR A 126 -7.46 4.61 9.51
C TYR A 126 -8.83 4.26 8.95
N GLN A 127 -9.72 3.81 9.79
CA GLN A 127 -11.11 3.56 9.41
C GLN A 127 -11.87 4.88 9.32
N SER A 128 -12.40 5.20 8.14
CA SER A 128 -13.22 6.38 7.93
C SER A 128 -14.55 6.26 8.67
N SER A 129 -14.91 7.28 9.43
CA SER A 129 -16.21 7.32 10.12
C SER A 129 -17.38 7.47 9.15
N ARG A 130 -17.14 7.94 7.92
CA ARG A 130 -18.18 8.09 6.89
C ARG A 130 -18.52 6.76 6.21
N THR A 131 -17.49 6.03 5.80
CA THR A 131 -17.68 4.85 4.93
C THR A 131 -17.43 3.52 5.64
N GLY A 132 -16.77 3.54 6.79
CA GLY A 132 -16.26 2.34 7.44
C GLY A 132 -15.05 1.71 6.74
N ASN A 133 -14.65 2.23 5.58
CA ASN A 133 -13.53 1.72 4.80
C ASN A 133 -12.21 2.26 5.34
N MET A 134 -11.15 1.50 5.11
CA MET A 134 -9.82 1.97 5.43
C MET A 134 -9.37 3.02 4.44
N THR A 135 -8.89 4.11 4.98
CA THR A 135 -8.57 5.35 4.28
C THR A 135 -7.19 5.82 4.70
N MET A 136 -6.47 6.39 3.79
CA MET A 136 -5.25 7.15 4.01
C MET A 136 -5.49 8.58 3.55
N THR A 137 -4.94 9.56 4.26
CA THR A 137 -5.03 10.96 3.86
C THR A 137 -3.65 11.47 3.49
N VAL A 138 -3.55 12.08 2.32
CA VAL A 138 -2.37 12.77 1.82
C VAL A 138 -2.50 14.24 2.17
N PHE A 139 -1.48 14.81 2.78
CA PHE A 139 -1.38 16.22 3.15
C PHE A 139 -0.29 16.88 2.32
N VAL A 140 -0.61 18.01 1.71
CA VAL A 140 0.32 18.76 0.85
C VAL A 140 0.30 20.23 1.24
N PRO A 141 1.42 20.81 1.73
CA PRO A 141 1.50 22.22 2.04
C PRO A 141 1.23 23.11 0.81
N VAL A 142 0.42 24.13 0.98
CA VAL A 142 0.09 25.08 -0.11
C VAL A 142 1.18 26.15 -0.25
N GLY A 143 1.84 26.53 0.83
CA GLY A 143 2.93 27.51 0.87
C GLY A 143 2.50 28.87 1.41
N ASP A 144 3.47 29.74 1.69
CA ASP A 144 3.36 30.92 2.56
C ASP A 144 2.48 32.08 2.07
N THR A 145 2.03 32.07 0.80
CA THR A 145 1.27 33.16 0.20
C THR A 145 -0.24 32.94 0.24
N SER A 146 -0.71 31.86 0.81
CA SER A 146 -2.12 31.48 0.86
C SER A 146 -2.70 31.59 2.26
N LEU A 147 -4.00 31.82 2.36
CA LEU A 147 -4.76 31.65 3.61
C LEU A 147 -4.83 30.18 4.03
N VAL A 148 -4.72 29.29 3.04
CA VAL A 148 -4.72 27.84 3.23
C VAL A 148 -3.29 27.38 3.52
N HIS A 149 -3.09 26.71 4.65
CA HIS A 149 -1.82 26.12 5.03
C HIS A 149 -1.56 24.80 4.28
N THR A 150 -2.53 23.89 4.33
CA THR A 150 -2.37 22.53 3.81
C THR A 150 -3.64 22.07 3.10
N LEU A 151 -3.50 21.56 1.88
CA LEU A 151 -4.53 20.80 1.18
C LEU A 151 -4.45 19.33 1.62
N TYR A 152 -5.59 18.68 1.85
CA TYR A 152 -5.63 17.25 2.11
C TYR A 152 -6.62 16.54 1.18
N VAL A 153 -6.26 15.30 0.84
CA VAL A 153 -7.10 14.40 0.03
C VAL A 153 -7.10 13.02 0.66
N SER A 154 -8.29 12.47 0.89
CA SER A 154 -8.45 11.14 1.44
C SER A 154 -8.66 10.11 0.34
N ILE A 155 -7.94 9.00 0.42
CA ILE A 155 -7.95 7.92 -0.56
C ILE A 155 -8.33 6.63 0.15
N MET A 156 -9.30 5.91 -0.36
CA MET A 156 -9.58 4.56 0.13
C MET A 156 -8.42 3.63 -0.27
N ILE A 157 -7.93 2.85 0.68
CA ILE A 157 -6.82 1.90 0.43
C ILE A 157 -7.19 0.90 -0.67
N GLU A 158 -8.46 0.54 -0.76
CA GLU A 158 -8.96 -0.33 -1.84
C GLU A 158 -8.74 0.29 -3.23
N ASN A 159 -8.92 1.60 -3.38
CA ASN A 159 -8.66 2.27 -4.65
C ASN A 159 -7.16 2.27 -5.00
N LEU A 160 -6.27 2.44 -4.01
CA LEU A 160 -4.84 2.28 -4.21
C LEU A 160 -4.48 0.87 -4.69
N ARG A 161 -5.10 -0.16 -4.12
CA ARG A 161 -4.92 -1.54 -4.53
C ARG A 161 -5.34 -1.76 -5.99
N GLN A 162 -6.52 -1.28 -6.37
CA GLN A 162 -7.04 -1.41 -7.74
C GLN A 162 -6.14 -0.74 -8.77
N LEU A 163 -5.54 0.40 -8.44
CA LEU A 163 -4.55 1.05 -9.29
C LEU A 163 -3.33 0.16 -9.55
N GLY A 164 -3.01 -0.74 -8.62
CA GLY A 164 -1.89 -1.70 -8.71
C GLY A 164 -2.20 -3.02 -9.42
N GLU A 165 -3.47 -3.38 -9.68
CA GLU A 165 -3.82 -4.70 -10.21
C GLU A 165 -3.37 -4.95 -11.66
N TYR A 166 -2.76 -6.13 -11.87
CA TYR A 166 -2.54 -6.70 -13.19
C TYR A 166 -3.48 -7.89 -13.40
N GLU A 167 -4.31 -7.86 -14.44
CA GLU A 167 -5.27 -8.93 -14.75
C GLU A 167 -4.61 -10.30 -15.04
N LEU A 168 -3.34 -10.27 -15.50
CA LEU A 168 -2.61 -11.45 -15.98
C LEU A 168 -2.36 -12.53 -14.91
N LEU A 169 -2.51 -12.20 -13.62
CA LEU A 169 -2.15 -13.11 -12.53
C LEU A 169 -3.27 -13.27 -11.48
N GLN A 170 -4.49 -12.84 -11.83
CA GLN A 170 -5.66 -13.02 -10.97
C GLN A 170 -5.80 -14.49 -10.62
N GLY A 171 -5.83 -14.77 -9.33
CA GLY A 171 -6.06 -16.09 -8.82
C GLY A 171 -4.82 -16.90 -8.44
N LYS A 172 -3.60 -16.45 -8.79
CA LYS A 172 -2.36 -17.20 -8.51
C LYS A 172 -1.48 -16.56 -7.45
N ILE A 173 -1.64 -15.27 -7.24
CA ILE A 173 -0.85 -14.50 -6.28
C ILE A 173 -1.76 -13.68 -5.37
N SER A 174 -1.30 -13.43 -4.16
CA SER A 174 -1.92 -12.45 -3.25
C SER A 174 -1.02 -11.24 -3.13
N ILE A 175 -1.62 -10.03 -3.20
CA ILE A 175 -0.89 -8.77 -3.13
C ILE A 175 -1.31 -8.03 -1.88
N HIS A 176 -0.32 -7.54 -1.16
CA HIS A 176 -0.52 -6.80 0.07
C HIS A 176 0.25 -5.49 0.04
N LEU A 177 -0.31 -4.45 0.66
CA LEU A 177 0.40 -3.22 0.99
C LEU A 177 0.73 -3.22 2.48
N LEU A 178 1.97 -2.95 2.82
CA LEU A 178 2.45 -2.94 4.18
C LEU A 178 3.16 -1.62 4.48
N LYS A 179 2.82 -1.00 5.62
CA LYS A 179 3.59 0.09 6.20
C LYS A 179 4.45 -0.44 7.34
N ALA A 180 5.77 -0.38 7.19
CA ALA A 180 6.73 -1.05 8.08
C ALA A 180 7.08 -0.30 9.37
N ASP A 181 6.84 1.01 9.42
CA ASP A 181 7.18 1.90 10.54
C ASP A 181 6.03 2.12 11.54
N SER A 182 4.81 1.74 11.19
CA SER A 182 3.69 1.75 12.12
C SER A 182 3.68 0.50 13.00
N GLU A 183 3.32 0.64 14.27
CA GLU A 183 3.12 -0.52 15.16
C GLU A 183 1.96 -1.41 14.72
N ASN A 184 1.07 -0.85 13.90
CA ASN A 184 -0.07 -1.54 13.32
C ASN A 184 0.20 -1.79 11.83
N PHE A 185 0.85 -2.90 11.51
CA PHE A 185 1.01 -3.31 10.12
C PHE A 185 -0.34 -3.63 9.52
N ILE A 186 -0.66 -2.91 8.46
CA ILE A 186 -1.92 -3.03 7.79
C ILE A 186 -1.66 -3.65 6.44
N THR A 187 -2.08 -4.89 6.27
CA THR A 187 -2.10 -5.52 4.96
C THR A 187 -3.46 -5.31 4.34
N CYS A 188 -3.48 -4.69 3.19
CA CYS A 188 -4.64 -4.75 2.32
C CYS A 188 -4.51 -6.06 1.54
N VAL A 189 -5.31 -7.04 1.87
CA VAL A 189 -5.28 -8.34 1.22
C VAL A 189 -6.16 -8.29 -0.01
N SER A 190 -5.57 -8.46 -1.18
CA SER A 190 -6.29 -8.96 -2.34
C SER A 190 -6.23 -10.47 -2.25
N ASP A 191 -7.21 -11.09 -1.61
CA ASP A 191 -7.38 -12.51 -1.78
C ASP A 191 -8.50 -12.76 -2.79
N ASN A 192 -8.42 -13.89 -3.48
CA ASN A 192 -9.45 -14.34 -4.40
C ASN A 192 -10.75 -14.74 -3.71
N SER A 193 -10.84 -14.60 -2.40
CA SER A 193 -12.02 -15.00 -1.62
C SER A 193 -13.15 -13.99 -1.67
N GLY A 194 -12.99 -12.90 -2.38
CA GLY A 194 -14.01 -11.85 -2.51
C GLY A 194 -14.27 -11.07 -1.21
N THR A 195 -13.50 -11.29 -0.17
CA THR A 195 -13.55 -10.52 1.07
C THR A 195 -12.67 -9.27 0.96
N SER A 196 -13.01 -8.40 0.01
CA SER A 196 -12.43 -7.08 -0.08
C SER A 196 -12.64 -6.34 1.25
N GLY A 197 -11.55 -5.88 1.85
CA GLY A 197 -11.59 -4.97 2.99
C GLY A 197 -11.42 -5.57 4.38
N SER A 198 -11.11 -6.86 4.54
CA SER A 198 -10.70 -7.35 5.85
C SER A 198 -9.25 -6.94 6.14
N TRP A 199 -9.11 -6.00 7.04
CA TRP A 199 -7.83 -5.60 7.60
C TRP A 199 -7.27 -6.74 8.44
N ASN A 200 -6.36 -7.47 7.86
CA ASN A 200 -5.62 -8.46 8.58
C ASN A 200 -4.37 -7.79 9.16
N ASN A 201 -4.34 -7.59 10.47
CA ASN A 201 -3.13 -7.19 11.14
C ASN A 201 -2.09 -8.31 10.98
N LEU A 202 -1.03 -8.05 10.21
CA LEU A 202 0.01 -9.04 9.93
C LEU A 202 0.66 -9.55 11.23
N LEU A 203 0.76 -8.69 12.27
CA LEU A 203 1.23 -9.06 13.60
C LEU A 203 0.37 -10.15 14.25
N LEU A 204 -0.95 -10.10 14.07
CA LEU A 204 -1.84 -11.12 14.61
C LEU A 204 -1.76 -12.43 13.82
N GLN A 205 -1.38 -12.37 12.56
CA GLN A 205 -1.27 -13.54 11.68
C GLN A 205 0.09 -14.21 11.73
N GLN A 206 1.15 -13.51 12.14
CA GLN A 206 2.51 -14.08 12.18
C GLN A 206 2.59 -15.39 12.97
N LYS A 207 1.72 -15.63 13.94
CA LYS A 207 1.64 -16.88 14.70
C LYS A 207 1.29 -18.10 13.83
N TYR A 208 0.75 -17.88 12.65
CA TYR A 208 0.44 -18.92 11.67
C TYR A 208 1.56 -19.13 10.65
N PHE A 209 2.63 -18.34 10.73
CA PHE A 209 3.76 -18.43 9.82
C PHE A 209 4.85 -19.31 10.44
N GLN A 210 5.28 -20.31 9.70
CA GLN A 210 6.48 -21.11 10.01
C GLN A 210 7.55 -20.72 9.00
N TYR A 211 8.45 -19.85 9.42
CA TYR A 211 9.52 -19.34 8.56
C TYR A 211 10.58 -20.40 8.31
N ASP A 212 11.22 -20.33 7.15
CA ASP A 212 12.40 -21.15 6.86
C ASP A 212 13.54 -20.90 7.87
N ALA A 213 14.43 -21.89 7.99
CA ALA A 213 15.53 -21.83 8.93
C ALA A 213 16.39 -20.57 8.75
N GLY A 214 16.57 -19.82 9.83
CA GLY A 214 17.36 -18.57 9.83
C GLY A 214 16.60 -17.31 9.50
N TYR A 215 15.30 -17.39 9.24
CA TYR A 215 14.45 -16.24 9.04
C TYR A 215 13.38 -16.13 10.13
N SER A 216 12.84 -14.95 10.35
CA SER A 216 11.76 -14.70 11.33
C SER A 216 11.01 -13.44 10.98
N TYR A 217 9.81 -13.30 11.55
CA TYR A 217 9.05 -12.07 11.47
C TYR A 217 9.87 -10.85 11.92
N ASN A 218 10.56 -10.95 13.04
CA ASN A 218 11.36 -9.84 13.55
C ASN A 218 12.52 -9.46 12.61
N GLN A 219 13.15 -10.43 11.95
CA GLN A 219 14.19 -10.17 10.97
C GLN A 219 13.61 -9.43 9.75
N TRP A 220 12.47 -9.90 9.24
CA TRP A 220 11.78 -9.27 8.12
C TRP A 220 11.42 -7.81 8.42
N ILE A 221 10.78 -7.55 9.54
CA ILE A 221 10.42 -6.19 9.95
C ILE A 221 11.64 -5.31 10.20
N LYS A 222 12.69 -5.85 10.78
CA LYS A 222 13.97 -5.15 10.95
C LYS A 222 14.57 -4.75 9.60
N ASP A 223 14.58 -5.64 8.63
CA ASP A 223 15.08 -5.38 7.29
C ASP A 223 14.30 -4.23 6.66
N MET A 224 12.98 -4.24 6.70
CA MET A 224 12.13 -3.17 6.17
C MET A 224 12.35 -1.84 6.89
N ARG A 225 12.38 -1.83 8.22
CA ARG A 225 12.64 -0.61 9.01
C ARG A 225 14.04 -0.04 8.82
N SER A 226 15.01 -0.87 8.45
CA SER A 226 16.36 -0.42 8.10
C SER A 226 16.46 0.19 6.70
N GLY A 227 15.34 0.24 5.96
CA GLY A 227 15.28 0.77 4.59
C GLY A 227 15.73 -0.21 3.52
N LYS A 228 15.76 -1.51 3.81
CA LYS A 228 16.02 -2.53 2.79
C LYS A 228 14.93 -2.45 1.72
N LYS A 229 15.32 -2.20 0.48
CA LYS A 229 14.40 -1.88 -0.61
C LYS A 229 13.58 -3.06 -1.09
N ASP A 230 14.16 -4.25 -1.04
CA ASP A 230 13.55 -5.49 -1.53
C ASP A 230 14.07 -6.70 -0.78
N GLY A 231 13.38 -7.80 -0.93
CA GLY A 231 13.80 -9.08 -0.40
C GLY A 231 12.76 -10.16 -0.63
N ARG A 232 13.12 -11.35 -0.21
CA ARG A 232 12.26 -12.53 -0.27
C ARG A 232 12.52 -13.49 0.88
N PHE A 233 11.53 -14.30 1.17
CA PHE A 233 11.63 -15.44 2.08
C PHE A 233 10.54 -16.46 1.76
N SER A 234 10.71 -17.67 2.23
CA SER A 234 9.67 -18.71 2.21
C SER A 234 9.15 -18.97 3.62
N ALA A 235 7.89 -19.32 3.70
CA ALA A 235 7.25 -19.68 4.95
C ALA A 235 6.09 -20.64 4.69
N ILE A 236 5.74 -21.46 5.68
CA ILE A 236 4.46 -22.18 5.68
C ILE A 236 3.44 -21.27 6.33
N ILE A 237 2.43 -20.89 5.56
CA ILE A 237 1.36 -20.00 5.98
C ILE A 237 0.05 -20.80 5.98
N ARG A 238 -0.56 -20.94 7.15
CA ARG A 238 -1.80 -21.72 7.31
C ARG A 238 -1.69 -23.16 6.80
N GLY A 239 -0.48 -23.76 6.87
CA GLY A 239 -0.22 -25.12 6.41
C GLY A 239 0.16 -25.25 4.93
N GLU A 240 0.22 -24.16 4.19
CA GLU A 240 0.63 -24.12 2.78
C GLU A 240 1.99 -23.44 2.63
N GLU A 241 2.90 -24.06 1.86
CA GLU A 241 4.20 -23.44 1.56
C GLU A 241 3.99 -22.27 0.62
N SER A 242 4.47 -21.10 1.05
CA SER A 242 4.38 -19.85 0.29
C SER A 242 5.75 -19.22 0.12
N THR A 243 5.98 -18.63 -1.04
CA THR A 243 7.12 -17.74 -1.29
C THR A 243 6.62 -16.31 -1.30
N ILE A 244 7.29 -15.45 -0.54
CA ILE A 244 6.94 -14.06 -0.36
C ILE A 244 8.08 -13.20 -0.91
N SER A 245 7.74 -12.25 -1.77
CA SER A 245 8.63 -11.20 -2.23
C SER A 245 8.10 -9.84 -1.81
N TYR A 246 8.97 -8.91 -1.43
CA TYR A 246 8.58 -7.56 -1.07
C TYR A 246 9.47 -6.51 -1.71
N ARG A 247 8.90 -5.34 -2.00
CA ARG A 247 9.62 -4.19 -2.53
C ARG A 247 9.05 -2.88 -2.01
N SER A 248 9.95 -1.94 -1.67
CA SER A 248 9.57 -0.60 -1.22
C SER A 248 8.91 0.21 -2.33
N ILE A 249 7.95 1.04 -1.95
CA ILE A 249 7.33 2.06 -2.81
C ILE A 249 8.11 3.35 -2.57
N SER A 250 8.86 3.82 -3.57
CA SER A 250 9.84 4.91 -3.37
C SER A 250 9.19 6.25 -3.01
N VAL A 251 8.02 6.54 -3.56
CA VAL A 251 7.25 7.77 -3.30
C VAL A 251 6.42 7.72 -2.02
N MET A 252 6.39 6.57 -1.35
CA MET A 252 5.71 6.36 -0.08
C MET A 252 6.69 5.77 0.95
N PRO A 253 7.49 6.59 1.65
CA PRO A 253 8.48 6.11 2.60
C PRO A 253 7.87 5.16 3.65
N GLY A 254 8.54 4.03 3.89
CA GLY A 254 8.07 3.01 4.82
C GLY A 254 6.99 2.06 4.27
N TRP A 255 6.50 2.28 3.05
CA TRP A 255 5.52 1.41 2.41
C TRP A 255 6.16 0.38 1.49
N TYR A 256 5.58 -0.81 1.47
CA TYR A 256 6.03 -1.95 0.67
C TYR A 256 4.86 -2.63 -0.04
N VAL A 257 5.10 -3.02 -1.27
CA VAL A 257 4.31 -4.05 -1.93
C VAL A 257 4.84 -5.40 -1.51
N ILE A 258 3.95 -6.31 -1.15
CA ILE A 258 4.25 -7.69 -0.83
C ILE A 258 3.46 -8.56 -1.78
N VAL A 259 4.12 -9.50 -2.41
CA VAL A 259 3.49 -10.49 -3.28
C VAL A 259 3.75 -11.88 -2.71
N GLU A 260 2.68 -12.60 -2.46
CA GLU A 260 2.69 -13.98 -1.98
C GLU A 260 2.29 -14.92 -3.11
N LEU A 261 3.10 -15.95 -3.32
CA LEU A 261 2.83 -17.07 -4.22
C LEU A 261 2.73 -18.36 -3.40
N THR A 262 1.56 -18.96 -3.38
CA THR A 262 1.33 -20.24 -2.71
C THR A 262 1.62 -21.40 -3.65
N ASN A 263 2.34 -22.42 -3.20
CA ASN A 263 2.75 -23.55 -4.04
C ASN A 263 1.56 -24.35 -4.60
N LYS A 264 0.42 -24.37 -3.92
CA LYS A 264 -0.82 -24.96 -4.44
C LYS A 264 -1.28 -24.38 -5.77
N ASN A 265 -1.02 -23.09 -5.99
CA ASN A 265 -1.40 -22.38 -7.21
C ASN A 265 -0.44 -22.64 -8.39
N ILE A 266 0.63 -23.41 -8.17
CA ILE A 266 1.64 -23.76 -9.17
C ILE A 266 1.32 -25.12 -9.84
N SER A 267 0.54 -25.97 -9.17
CA SER A 267 0.24 -27.34 -9.59
C SER A 267 -1.05 -27.48 -10.44
N ASP A 268 -1.83 -26.42 -10.58
CA ASP A 268 -3.02 -26.33 -11.44
C ASP A 268 -2.73 -25.45 -12.67
#